data_3795fe1d8453819e5a1f9657b2626454
#
_entry.id   3795fe1d8453819e5a1f9657b2626454
#
_cell.length_a   1.000
_cell.length_b   1.000
_cell.length_c   1.000
_cell.angle_alpha   90.00
_cell.angle_beta   90.00
_cell.angle_gamma   90.00
#
_symmetry.space_group_name_H-M   'P 1'
#
loop_
_entity.id
_entity.type
_entity.pdbx_description
1 polymer ?
#
loop_
_entity_poly.entity_id
_entity_poly.type
_entity_poly.pdbx_seq_one_letter_code
_entity_poly.pdbx_strand_id
1 'polypeptide(L)'
;MLTVAGANARNLGVSGNPVFAAVQFEYTTKDLAGNDMYGRLPSPIAILTLDQNPQTGELKLVKYHNVDMSKVYGLWITCGASLSPWGTHLSSEEYEPDAFKARTDEQFKAFSKNLYSDETKANPYHYGHLPEIVVNAEGTGVAKKHFNLGRISHELIQVMPDQRTALMGDDFTNGGLFMFVADKVKDLSAGNLYVAKVTQKSAVGGAAADSEFSVSWIHLGYATSAEIEALANLVVPTDSMDVQ
;
A
#
# COMPACT_ATOMS: atom_id res chain seq x y z
N MET A 1 -10.18 5.41 -10.31
CA MET A 1 -10.31 4.93 -11.72
C MET A 1 -9.24 5.61 -12.55
N LEU A 2 -8.74 4.94 -13.57
CA LEU A 2 -7.66 5.44 -14.42
C LEU A 2 -7.85 5.06 -15.89
N THR A 3 -7.22 5.81 -16.78
CA THR A 3 -7.07 5.47 -18.19
C THR A 3 -5.61 5.14 -18.46
N VAL A 4 -5.35 4.17 -19.33
CA VAL A 4 -4.00 3.71 -19.65
C VAL A 4 -3.71 3.99 -21.12
N ALA A 5 -2.59 4.65 -21.40
CA ALA A 5 -2.15 4.91 -22.77
C ALA A 5 -1.94 3.59 -23.52
N GLY A 6 -2.41 3.52 -24.76
CA GLY A 6 -2.32 2.32 -25.60
C GLY A 6 -3.43 1.28 -25.35
N ALA A 7 -4.34 1.49 -24.37
CA ALA A 7 -5.49 0.62 -24.19
C ALA A 7 -6.38 0.64 -25.44
N ASN A 8 -6.63 -0.55 -26.00
CA ASN A 8 -7.42 -0.72 -27.21
C ASN A 8 -8.78 -1.36 -26.87
N ALA A 9 -9.86 -0.61 -27.05
CA ALA A 9 -11.22 -1.04 -26.71
C ALA A 9 -11.57 -2.41 -27.32
N ARG A 10 -11.25 -2.61 -28.62
CA ARG A 10 -11.55 -3.86 -29.33
C ARG A 10 -10.83 -5.06 -28.68
N ASN A 11 -9.55 -4.91 -28.33
CA ASN A 11 -8.75 -5.98 -27.71
C ASN A 11 -9.23 -6.30 -26.29
N LEU A 12 -9.83 -5.32 -25.62
CA LEU A 12 -10.37 -5.45 -24.27
C LEU A 12 -11.82 -5.95 -24.26
N GLY A 13 -12.48 -6.03 -25.42
CA GLY A 13 -13.91 -6.35 -25.50
C GLY A 13 -14.82 -5.22 -25.03
N VAL A 14 -14.35 -3.97 -25.10
CA VAL A 14 -15.04 -2.75 -24.71
C VAL A 14 -15.68 -2.10 -25.94
N SER A 15 -16.93 -1.69 -25.84
CA SER A 15 -17.69 -1.06 -26.94
C SER A 15 -17.57 0.47 -26.92
N GLY A 16 -17.45 1.06 -25.72
CA GLY A 16 -17.28 2.50 -25.50
C GLY A 16 -15.82 2.85 -25.18
N ASN A 17 -15.62 3.61 -24.09
CA ASN A 17 -14.29 3.98 -23.61
C ASN A 17 -13.75 2.94 -22.62
N PRO A 18 -12.53 2.41 -22.81
CA PRO A 18 -11.91 1.54 -21.80
C PRO A 18 -11.47 2.37 -20.59
N VAL A 19 -11.98 2.00 -19.43
CA VAL A 19 -11.60 2.58 -18.13
C VAL A 19 -11.18 1.44 -17.22
N PHE A 20 -10.17 1.68 -16.38
CA PHE A 20 -9.72 0.71 -15.41
C PHE A 20 -10.00 1.20 -13.99
N ALA A 21 -10.35 0.27 -13.11
CA ALA A 21 -10.39 0.51 -11.67
C ALA A 21 -9.45 -0.50 -10.99
N ALA A 22 -8.49 0.01 -10.23
CA ALA A 22 -7.76 -0.81 -9.28
C ALA A 22 -8.56 -0.82 -7.96
N VAL A 23 -8.87 -2.01 -7.49
CA VAL A 23 -9.64 -2.24 -6.26
C VAL A 23 -8.80 -3.11 -5.33
N GLN A 24 -8.49 -2.60 -4.17
CA GLN A 24 -7.87 -3.36 -3.10
C GLN A 24 -8.92 -3.84 -2.10
N PHE A 25 -8.66 -5.01 -1.54
CA PHE A 25 -9.53 -5.62 -0.53
C PHE A 25 -8.77 -5.56 0.79
N GLU A 26 -9.24 -4.75 1.70
CA GLU A 26 -8.60 -4.52 2.99
C GLU A 26 -8.43 -5.84 3.75
N TYR A 27 -9.54 -6.50 4.05
CA TYR A 27 -9.55 -7.82 4.66
C TYR A 27 -10.92 -8.49 4.54
N THR A 28 -10.91 -9.81 4.74
CA THR A 28 -12.13 -10.59 4.92
C THR A 28 -12.28 -10.93 6.40
N THR A 29 -13.36 -10.50 7.03
CA THR A 29 -13.60 -10.73 8.46
C THR A 29 -14.00 -12.16 8.77
N LYS A 30 -14.76 -12.81 7.88
CA LYS A 30 -15.22 -14.18 8.06
C LYS A 30 -15.21 -14.97 6.76
N ASP A 31 -14.89 -16.24 6.83
CA ASP A 31 -15.10 -17.17 5.71
C ASP A 31 -16.59 -17.63 5.61
N LEU A 32 -16.89 -18.45 4.62
CA LEU A 32 -18.24 -18.99 4.43
C LEU A 32 -18.74 -19.89 5.56
N ALA A 33 -17.84 -20.42 6.37
CA ALA A 33 -18.14 -21.23 7.55
C ALA A 33 -18.27 -20.37 8.83
N GLY A 34 -18.02 -19.06 8.75
CA GLY A 34 -18.10 -18.12 9.87
C GLY A 34 -16.83 -18.02 10.71
N ASN A 35 -15.72 -18.64 10.29
CA ASN A 35 -14.43 -18.51 10.97
C ASN A 35 -13.87 -17.10 10.81
N ASP A 36 -13.15 -16.60 11.82
CA ASP A 36 -12.45 -15.32 11.75
C ASP A 36 -11.26 -15.39 10.80
N MET A 37 -11.25 -14.50 9.81
CA MET A 37 -10.23 -14.41 8.77
C MET A 37 -9.48 -13.08 8.76
N TYR A 38 -9.75 -12.18 9.69
CA TYR A 38 -9.08 -10.89 9.78
C TYR A 38 -7.56 -11.07 9.87
N GLY A 39 -6.82 -10.46 8.93
CA GLY A 39 -5.36 -10.56 8.86
C GLY A 39 -4.79 -11.97 8.68
N ARG A 40 -5.63 -12.96 8.36
CA ARG A 40 -5.22 -14.36 8.12
C ARG A 40 -5.08 -14.70 6.65
N LEU A 41 -5.61 -13.87 5.77
CA LEU A 41 -5.52 -14.01 4.31
C LEU A 41 -4.68 -12.89 3.72
N PRO A 42 -3.86 -13.17 2.68
CA PRO A 42 -3.23 -12.13 1.90
C PRO A 42 -4.29 -11.22 1.27
N SER A 43 -4.09 -9.90 1.37
CA SER A 43 -4.98 -8.94 0.73
C SER A 43 -4.75 -8.90 -0.78
N PRO A 44 -5.77 -9.14 -1.62
CA PRO A 44 -5.63 -9.01 -3.06
C PRO A 44 -5.83 -7.58 -3.54
N ILE A 45 -5.24 -7.25 -4.69
CA ILE A 45 -5.62 -6.09 -5.51
C ILE A 45 -6.07 -6.59 -6.87
N ALA A 46 -7.22 -6.13 -7.34
CA ALA A 46 -7.78 -6.49 -8.63
C ALA A 46 -7.83 -5.30 -9.57
N ILE A 47 -7.63 -5.57 -10.87
CA ILE A 47 -7.88 -4.62 -11.94
C ILE A 47 -9.19 -5.00 -12.62
N LEU A 48 -10.13 -4.07 -12.60
CA LEU A 48 -11.38 -4.15 -13.32
C LEU A 48 -11.25 -3.43 -14.65
N THR A 49 -11.52 -4.10 -15.76
CA THR A 49 -11.70 -3.45 -17.05
C THR A 49 -13.17 -3.10 -17.19
N LEU A 50 -13.46 -1.83 -17.37
CA LEU A 50 -14.80 -1.28 -17.45
C LEU A 50 -15.05 -0.71 -18.84
N ASP A 51 -16.25 -0.97 -19.36
CA ASP A 51 -16.79 -0.32 -20.57
C ASP A 51 -17.57 0.92 -20.13
N GLN A 52 -17.07 2.11 -20.45
CA GLN A 52 -17.76 3.35 -20.18
C GLN A 52 -18.58 3.78 -21.39
N ASN A 53 -19.89 3.90 -21.21
CA ASN A 53 -20.76 4.50 -22.21
C ASN A 53 -20.37 5.98 -22.41
N PRO A 54 -19.96 6.40 -23.62
CA PRO A 54 -19.49 7.75 -23.86
C PRO A 54 -20.58 8.83 -23.79
N GLN A 55 -21.87 8.46 -23.84
CA GLN A 55 -23.01 9.38 -23.77
C GLN A 55 -23.51 9.55 -22.34
N THR A 56 -23.61 8.44 -21.59
CA THR A 56 -24.22 8.43 -20.25
C THR A 56 -23.18 8.40 -19.11
N GLY A 57 -21.94 7.98 -19.40
CA GLY A 57 -20.90 7.74 -18.39
C GLY A 57 -21.09 6.42 -17.63
N GLU A 58 -22.15 5.65 -17.92
CA GLU A 58 -22.40 4.36 -17.27
C GLU A 58 -21.23 3.41 -17.45
N LEU A 59 -20.88 2.70 -16.37
CA LEU A 59 -19.76 1.75 -16.32
C LEU A 59 -20.30 0.32 -16.28
N LYS A 60 -19.78 -0.54 -17.15
CA LYS A 60 -20.08 -1.97 -17.16
C LYS A 60 -18.80 -2.77 -16.99
N LEU A 61 -18.80 -3.72 -16.06
CA LEU A 61 -17.67 -4.64 -15.89
C LEU A 61 -17.54 -5.57 -17.11
N VAL A 62 -16.35 -5.59 -17.70
CA VAL A 62 -16.00 -6.47 -18.83
C VAL A 62 -15.05 -7.56 -18.40
N LYS A 63 -14.02 -7.22 -17.60
CA LYS A 63 -13.00 -8.17 -17.15
C LYS A 63 -12.57 -7.88 -15.72
N TYR A 64 -12.31 -8.94 -14.97
CA TYR A 64 -11.70 -8.93 -13.65
C TYR A 64 -10.33 -9.62 -13.72
N HIS A 65 -9.30 -9.02 -13.11
CA HIS A 65 -7.97 -9.58 -13.07
C HIS A 65 -7.34 -9.37 -11.70
N ASN A 66 -7.00 -10.45 -10.99
CA ASN A 66 -6.18 -10.38 -9.79
C ASN A 66 -4.72 -10.10 -10.18
N VAL A 67 -4.11 -9.10 -9.55
CA VAL A 67 -2.69 -8.81 -9.73
C VAL A 67 -1.85 -9.88 -9.00
N ASP A 68 -0.82 -10.38 -9.66
CA ASP A 68 0.12 -11.31 -9.03
C ASP A 68 1.01 -10.57 -8.02
N MET A 69 0.89 -10.93 -6.74
CA MET A 69 1.66 -10.38 -5.63
C MET A 69 2.84 -11.24 -5.21
N SER A 70 3.14 -12.32 -5.94
CA SER A 70 4.20 -13.28 -5.57
C SER A 70 5.60 -12.64 -5.51
N LYS A 71 5.85 -11.65 -6.38
CA LYS A 71 7.13 -10.92 -6.44
C LYS A 71 7.32 -9.87 -5.36
N VAL A 72 6.26 -9.56 -4.61
CA VAL A 72 6.26 -8.59 -3.52
C VAL A 72 5.88 -9.23 -2.19
N TYR A 73 6.06 -10.54 -2.07
CA TYR A 73 5.83 -11.34 -0.85
C TYR A 73 4.36 -11.42 -0.41
N GLY A 74 3.39 -11.16 -1.30
CA GLY A 74 2.00 -10.96 -0.91
C GLY A 74 1.77 -9.59 -0.27
N LEU A 75 0.52 -9.30 0.12
CA LEU A 75 0.16 -8.07 0.82
C LEU A 75 -0.53 -8.39 2.14
N TRP A 76 -0.17 -7.63 3.17
CA TRP A 76 -0.78 -7.64 4.49
C TRP A 76 -1.81 -6.52 4.56
N ILE A 77 -2.95 -6.73 5.15
CA ILE A 77 -4.05 -5.78 5.41
C ILE A 77 -3.89 -4.45 4.65
N THR A 78 -4.38 -4.38 3.41
CA THR A 78 -4.32 -3.13 2.62
C THR A 78 -5.44 -2.20 3.05
N CYS A 79 -5.16 -0.91 3.26
CA CYS A 79 -6.15 0.08 3.69
C CYS A 79 -6.36 1.18 2.65
N GLY A 80 -5.87 2.39 2.87
CA GLY A 80 -6.11 3.52 1.99
C GLY A 80 -5.46 3.39 0.62
N ALA A 81 -6.07 3.99 -0.38
CA ALA A 81 -5.58 4.00 -1.76
C ALA A 81 -5.61 5.38 -2.38
N SER A 82 -4.61 5.72 -3.17
CA SER A 82 -4.56 6.93 -3.96
C SER A 82 -4.10 6.66 -5.40
N LEU A 83 -4.33 7.63 -6.26
CA LEU A 83 -3.81 7.62 -7.63
C LEU A 83 -2.56 8.50 -7.66
N SER A 84 -1.43 7.95 -8.11
CA SER A 84 -0.25 8.76 -8.34
C SER A 84 -0.47 9.78 -9.46
N PRO A 85 0.25 10.93 -9.47
CA PRO A 85 0.17 11.88 -10.58
C PRO A 85 0.61 11.32 -11.94
N TRP A 86 1.25 10.16 -11.96
CA TRP A 86 1.65 9.44 -13.20
C TRP A 86 0.75 8.25 -13.53
N GLY A 87 -0.38 8.09 -12.83
CA GLY A 87 -1.43 7.14 -13.20
C GLY A 87 -1.24 5.71 -12.70
N THR A 88 -0.47 5.50 -11.63
CA THR A 88 -0.41 4.21 -10.94
C THR A 88 -1.30 4.21 -9.69
N HIS A 89 -1.79 3.03 -9.30
CA HIS A 89 -2.50 2.85 -8.05
C HIS A 89 -1.47 2.69 -6.91
N LEU A 90 -1.56 3.57 -5.91
CA LEU A 90 -0.80 3.48 -4.68
C LEU A 90 -1.69 2.90 -3.59
N SER A 91 -1.21 1.87 -2.93
CA SER A 91 -1.85 1.18 -1.81
C SER A 91 -1.05 1.38 -0.54
N SER A 92 -1.51 0.82 0.55
CA SER A 92 -0.86 0.86 1.86
C SER A 92 -1.01 -0.48 2.56
N GLU A 93 -0.06 -0.84 3.41
CA GLU A 93 -0.18 -1.98 4.34
C GLU A 93 -0.29 -1.43 5.76
N GLU A 94 -1.39 -1.78 6.43
CA GLU A 94 -1.76 -1.30 7.75
C GLU A 94 -1.51 -2.38 8.82
N TYR A 95 -1.35 -1.98 10.08
CA TYR A 95 -1.17 -2.87 11.25
C TYR A 95 -0.12 -3.95 11.02
N GLU A 96 1.09 -3.53 10.65
CA GLU A 96 2.18 -4.43 10.31
C GLU A 96 2.43 -5.49 11.39
N PRO A 97 2.79 -6.72 11.01
CA PRO A 97 3.01 -7.81 11.97
C PRO A 97 4.11 -7.45 12.96
N ASP A 98 3.88 -7.70 14.26
CA ASP A 98 4.91 -7.56 15.29
C ASP A 98 6.02 -8.60 15.06
N ALA A 99 7.21 -8.12 14.69
CA ALA A 99 8.34 -8.98 14.36
C ALA A 99 8.82 -9.81 15.56
N PHE A 100 8.67 -9.31 16.79
CA PHE A 100 9.02 -10.03 18.01
C PHE A 100 8.07 -11.19 18.33
N LYS A 101 6.86 -11.14 17.80
CA LYS A 101 5.82 -12.16 18.03
C LYS A 101 5.54 -13.03 16.81
N ALA A 102 6.21 -12.80 15.69
CA ALA A 102 5.90 -13.43 14.41
C ALA A 102 5.81 -14.97 14.47
N ARG A 103 6.58 -15.62 15.34
CA ARG A 103 6.58 -17.08 15.50
C ARG A 103 5.48 -17.61 16.45
N THR A 104 4.90 -16.75 17.27
CA THR A 104 3.86 -17.11 18.26
C THR A 104 2.51 -16.49 17.95
N ASP A 105 2.45 -15.51 17.03
CA ASP A 105 1.22 -14.88 16.60
C ASP A 105 0.45 -15.79 15.65
N GLU A 106 -0.70 -16.28 16.11
CA GLU A 106 -1.57 -17.20 15.37
C GLU A 106 -2.19 -16.54 14.12
N GLN A 107 -2.36 -15.22 14.10
CA GLN A 107 -2.83 -14.47 12.93
C GLN A 107 -1.77 -14.49 11.84
N PHE A 108 -0.53 -14.13 12.17
CA PHE A 108 0.58 -14.09 11.22
C PHE A 108 0.98 -15.48 10.71
N LYS A 109 0.94 -16.51 11.58
CA LYS A 109 1.13 -17.92 11.19
C LYS A 109 0.07 -18.38 10.20
N ALA A 110 -1.20 -18.04 10.44
CA ALA A 110 -2.28 -18.36 9.50
C ALA A 110 -2.12 -17.65 8.17
N PHE A 111 -1.73 -16.37 8.17
CA PHE A 111 -1.38 -15.61 6.97
C PHE A 111 -0.25 -16.30 6.19
N SER A 112 0.84 -16.66 6.86
CA SER A 112 1.97 -17.37 6.25
C SER A 112 1.54 -18.70 5.62
N LYS A 113 0.73 -19.48 6.32
CA LYS A 113 0.17 -20.73 5.82
C LYS A 113 -0.69 -20.54 4.58
N ASN A 114 -1.56 -19.55 4.57
CA ASN A 114 -2.43 -19.25 3.44
C ASN A 114 -1.66 -18.74 2.22
N LEU A 115 -0.59 -17.97 2.44
CA LEU A 115 0.23 -17.42 1.35
C LEU A 115 1.24 -18.44 0.79
N TYR A 116 1.89 -19.21 1.67
CA TYR A 116 3.04 -20.06 1.32
C TYR A 116 2.82 -21.56 1.55
N SER A 117 1.69 -21.97 2.08
CA SER A 117 1.44 -23.33 2.58
C SER A 117 2.38 -23.74 3.73
N ASP A 118 2.98 -22.79 4.42
CA ASP A 118 3.94 -22.94 5.51
C ASP A 118 3.76 -21.83 6.55
N GLU A 119 3.50 -22.20 7.79
CA GLU A 119 3.25 -21.26 8.91
C GLU A 119 4.47 -20.43 9.31
N THR A 120 5.66 -20.82 8.87
CA THR A 120 6.93 -20.20 9.29
C THR A 120 7.65 -19.43 8.19
N LYS A 121 7.14 -19.44 6.96
CA LYS A 121 7.84 -18.91 5.80
C LYS A 121 7.74 -17.40 5.65
N ALA A 122 6.62 -16.79 6.05
CA ALA A 122 6.47 -15.35 5.97
C ALA A 122 7.47 -14.64 6.88
N ASN A 123 8.07 -13.58 6.36
CA ASN A 123 8.96 -12.71 7.13
C ASN A 123 8.19 -11.42 7.47
N PRO A 124 8.01 -11.05 8.76
CA PRO A 124 7.23 -9.87 9.16
C PRO A 124 7.79 -8.56 8.60
N TYR A 125 9.10 -8.50 8.32
CA TYR A 125 9.73 -7.32 7.73
C TYR A 125 9.41 -7.09 6.25
N HIS A 126 8.68 -8.00 5.60
CA HIS A 126 8.17 -7.79 4.24
C HIS A 126 6.85 -7.01 4.21
N TYR A 127 6.25 -6.69 5.37
CA TYR A 127 4.92 -6.07 5.49
C TYR A 127 4.97 -4.77 6.28
N GLY A 128 3.97 -3.92 6.09
CA GLY A 128 3.93 -2.56 6.62
C GLY A 128 4.62 -1.55 5.67
N HIS A 129 4.49 -1.78 4.36
CA HIS A 129 5.09 -0.95 3.31
C HIS A 129 4.05 -0.42 2.33
N LEU A 130 4.49 0.24 1.27
CA LEU A 130 3.62 0.87 0.29
C LEU A 130 3.68 0.16 -1.06
N PRO A 131 2.66 -0.61 -1.42
CA PRO A 131 2.52 -1.21 -2.74
C PRO A 131 2.16 -0.16 -3.80
N GLU A 132 2.72 -0.30 -4.99
CA GLU A 132 2.36 0.44 -6.20
C GLU A 132 1.97 -0.54 -7.29
N ILE A 133 0.81 -0.34 -7.93
CA ILE A 133 0.35 -1.15 -9.05
C ILE A 133 0.37 -0.33 -10.34
N VAL A 134 1.19 -0.78 -11.29
CA VAL A 134 1.20 -0.26 -12.66
C VAL A 134 0.17 -1.04 -13.46
N VAL A 135 -0.88 -0.37 -13.94
CA VAL A 135 -1.90 -0.99 -14.77
C VAL A 135 -1.48 -0.97 -16.24
N ASN A 136 -1.57 -2.11 -16.90
CA ASN A 136 -1.20 -2.28 -18.30
C ASN A 136 -2.38 -2.07 -19.24
N ALA A 137 -2.08 -1.79 -20.52
CA ALA A 137 -3.07 -1.57 -21.55
C ALA A 137 -4.01 -2.77 -21.80
N GLU A 138 -3.59 -3.97 -21.39
CA GLU A 138 -4.34 -5.24 -21.50
C GLU A 138 -5.28 -5.47 -20.31
N GLY A 139 -5.37 -4.54 -19.35
CA GLY A 139 -6.19 -4.66 -18.14
C GLY A 139 -5.58 -5.63 -17.11
N THR A 140 -4.27 -5.75 -17.11
CA THR A 140 -3.48 -6.46 -16.09
C THR A 140 -2.67 -5.48 -15.25
N GLY A 141 -2.02 -5.94 -14.19
CA GLY A 141 -1.23 -5.09 -13.31
C GLY A 141 0.11 -5.73 -12.96
N VAL A 142 1.10 -4.88 -12.68
CA VAL A 142 2.39 -5.28 -12.11
C VAL A 142 2.57 -4.58 -10.78
N ALA A 143 2.82 -5.37 -9.73
CA ALA A 143 3.06 -4.87 -8.39
C ALA A 143 4.54 -4.56 -8.15
N LYS A 144 4.78 -3.46 -7.42
CA LYS A 144 6.03 -3.11 -6.76
C LYS A 144 5.72 -2.84 -5.29
N LYS A 145 6.70 -2.98 -4.41
CA LYS A 145 6.58 -2.58 -3.01
C LYS A 145 7.74 -1.65 -2.65
N HIS A 146 7.42 -0.50 -2.08
CA HIS A 146 8.40 0.52 -1.72
C HIS A 146 8.77 0.38 -0.24
N PHE A 147 9.93 -0.24 0.02
CA PHE A 147 10.44 -0.48 1.38
C PHE A 147 11.06 0.76 2.03
N ASN A 148 11.59 1.67 1.21
CA ASN A 148 12.28 2.88 1.65
C ASN A 148 11.35 4.01 2.14
N LEU A 149 10.04 3.84 2.07
CA LEU A 149 9.08 4.81 2.59
C LEU A 149 8.76 4.58 4.08
N GLY A 150 9.45 3.66 4.72
CA GLY A 150 9.29 3.30 6.12
C GLY A 150 8.41 2.05 6.30
N ARG A 151 8.55 1.42 7.47
CA ARG A 151 7.71 0.31 7.91
C ARG A 151 6.89 0.80 9.10
N ILE A 152 5.63 1.11 8.83
CA ILE A 152 4.65 1.64 9.79
C ILE A 152 3.25 1.09 9.44
N SER A 153 2.25 1.37 10.27
CA SER A 153 0.85 1.12 9.94
C SER A 153 0.36 2.15 8.91
N HIS A 154 0.70 1.93 7.64
CA HIS A 154 0.37 2.88 6.59
C HIS A 154 -1.14 2.94 6.33
N GLU A 155 -1.77 4.06 6.67
CA GLU A 155 -3.18 4.33 6.37
C GLU A 155 -3.36 4.75 4.91
N LEU A 156 -2.58 5.74 4.46
CA LEU A 156 -2.69 6.31 3.12
C LEU A 156 -1.37 6.95 2.71
N ILE A 157 -1.08 6.90 1.41
CA ILE A 157 -0.06 7.73 0.76
C ILE A 157 -0.71 8.71 -0.22
N GLN A 158 -0.28 9.97 -0.20
CA GLN A 158 -0.64 10.97 -1.19
C GLN A 158 0.62 11.59 -1.79
N VAL A 159 0.83 11.40 -3.09
CA VAL A 159 1.92 12.07 -3.81
C VAL A 159 1.47 13.45 -4.26
N MET A 160 2.34 14.43 -4.01
CA MET A 160 2.09 15.83 -4.33
C MET A 160 2.27 16.13 -5.84
N PRO A 161 1.76 17.29 -6.33
CA PRO A 161 1.85 17.66 -7.74
C PRO A 161 3.27 17.77 -8.31
N ASP A 162 4.29 17.92 -7.45
CA ASP A 162 5.72 17.91 -7.84
C ASP A 162 6.20 16.53 -8.30
N GLN A 163 5.37 15.48 -8.13
CA GLN A 163 5.63 14.10 -8.51
C GLN A 163 6.84 13.46 -7.79
N ARG A 164 7.24 14.01 -6.65
CA ARG A 164 8.39 13.59 -5.84
C ARG A 164 8.08 13.51 -4.36
N THR A 165 7.32 14.45 -3.86
CA THR A 165 6.96 14.52 -2.44
C THR A 165 5.73 13.66 -2.19
N ALA A 166 5.82 12.76 -1.22
CA ALA A 166 4.69 11.96 -0.73
C ALA A 166 4.46 12.21 0.76
N LEU A 167 3.21 12.32 1.17
CA LEU A 167 2.79 12.37 2.56
C LEU A 167 2.10 11.06 2.94
N MET A 168 2.37 10.57 4.14
CA MET A 168 1.86 9.29 4.65
C MET A 168 1.42 9.45 6.09
N GLY A 169 0.25 8.86 6.41
CA GLY A 169 -0.24 8.75 7.77
C GLY A 169 0.08 7.36 8.35
N ASP A 170 0.28 7.33 9.66
CA ASP A 170 0.43 6.13 10.47
C ASP A 170 -0.87 5.95 11.29
N ASP A 171 -1.65 4.90 11.03
CA ASP A 171 -2.88 4.62 11.79
C ASP A 171 -2.56 3.96 13.12
N PHE A 172 -2.00 4.73 14.00
CA PHE A 172 -1.70 4.33 15.36
C PHE A 172 -1.96 5.47 16.34
N THR A 173 -2.43 5.15 17.54
CA THR A 173 -2.57 6.17 18.61
C THR A 173 -1.22 6.78 18.91
N ASN A 174 -1.09 8.11 18.75
CA ASN A 174 0.16 8.87 18.77
C ASN A 174 1.10 8.51 17.61
N GLY A 175 0.56 8.00 16.51
CA GLY A 175 1.26 7.78 15.26
C GLY A 175 1.82 9.05 14.62
N GLY A 176 2.59 8.87 13.56
CA GLY A 176 3.32 9.94 12.89
C GLY A 176 2.67 10.41 11.58
N LEU A 177 2.97 11.65 11.21
CA LEU A 177 2.85 12.12 9.84
C LEU A 177 4.26 12.07 9.21
N PHE A 178 4.38 11.33 8.12
CA PHE A 178 5.64 11.15 7.42
C PHE A 178 5.64 11.85 6.07
N MET A 179 6.82 12.26 5.64
CA MET A 179 7.06 12.80 4.30
C MET A 179 8.24 12.07 3.67
N PHE A 180 8.05 11.64 2.44
CA PHE A 180 9.12 11.11 1.60
C PHE A 180 9.39 12.07 0.44
N VAL A 181 10.66 12.33 0.14
CA VAL A 181 11.08 13.14 -1.01
C VAL A 181 11.93 12.29 -1.93
N ALA A 182 11.35 11.87 -3.04
CA ALA A 182 12.03 11.03 -4.03
C ALA A 182 13.16 11.77 -4.75
N ASP A 183 14.20 11.04 -5.15
CA ASP A 183 15.32 11.58 -5.94
C ASP A 183 14.88 12.02 -7.34
N LYS A 184 13.94 11.27 -7.92
CA LYS A 184 13.45 11.49 -9.29
C LYS A 184 11.93 11.64 -9.29
N VAL A 185 11.43 12.43 -10.24
CA VAL A 185 9.99 12.52 -10.52
C VAL A 185 9.46 11.16 -10.97
N LYS A 186 8.25 10.79 -10.50
CA LYS A 186 7.54 9.55 -10.86
C LYS A 186 8.26 8.25 -10.45
N ASP A 187 9.18 8.33 -9.50
CA ASP A 187 9.98 7.19 -9.05
C ASP A 187 10.18 7.25 -7.54
N LEU A 188 9.47 6.39 -6.78
CA LEU A 188 9.53 6.31 -5.33
C LEU A 188 10.61 5.33 -4.83
N SER A 189 11.44 4.79 -5.71
CA SER A 189 12.41 3.74 -5.38
C SER A 189 13.63 4.21 -4.57
N ALA A 190 13.89 5.52 -4.51
CA ALA A 190 15.00 6.10 -3.76
C ALA A 190 14.65 7.51 -3.29
N GLY A 191 15.07 7.89 -2.08
CA GLY A 191 14.84 9.22 -1.55
C GLY A 191 15.06 9.34 -0.05
N ASN A 192 14.64 10.47 0.48
CA ASN A 192 14.79 10.84 1.87
C ASN A 192 13.46 10.76 2.62
N LEU A 193 13.48 10.14 3.79
CA LEU A 193 12.34 10.00 4.69
C LEU A 193 12.44 11.01 5.84
N TYR A 194 11.28 11.60 6.19
CA TYR A 194 11.13 12.59 7.25
C TYR A 194 9.91 12.26 8.10
N VAL A 195 9.94 12.68 9.38
CA VAL A 195 8.79 12.70 10.28
C VAL A 195 8.46 14.12 10.71
N ALA A 196 7.18 14.43 10.83
CA ALA A 196 6.70 15.73 11.28
C ALA A 196 6.91 15.90 12.80
N LYS A 197 7.53 17.00 13.19
CA LYS A 197 7.42 17.53 14.55
C LYS A 197 6.34 18.59 14.54
N VAL A 198 5.25 18.33 15.22
CA VAL A 198 4.06 19.17 15.24
C VAL A 198 3.96 19.90 16.57
N THR A 199 3.66 21.20 16.51
CA THR A 199 3.32 22.02 17.68
C THR A 199 1.95 22.65 17.45
N GLN A 200 0.97 22.30 18.27
CA GLN A 200 -0.36 22.92 18.24
C GLN A 200 -0.28 24.34 18.79
N LYS A 201 -0.79 25.32 18.05
CA LYS A 201 -0.85 26.72 18.43
C LYS A 201 -2.26 27.13 18.90
N SER A 202 -3.28 26.50 18.34
CA SER A 202 -4.66 26.70 18.74
C SER A 202 -4.97 26.03 20.09
N ALA A 203 -6.02 26.51 20.77
CA ALA A 203 -6.50 25.87 22.00
C ALA A 203 -7.02 24.45 21.72
N VAL A 204 -6.73 23.51 22.63
CA VAL A 204 -7.27 22.15 22.57
C VAL A 204 -8.80 22.21 22.72
N GLY A 205 -9.53 21.56 21.83
CA GLY A 205 -11.00 21.54 21.83
C GLY A 205 -11.66 22.74 21.18
N GLY A 206 -10.90 23.64 20.53
CA GLY A 206 -11.43 24.72 19.68
C GLY A 206 -12.11 24.14 18.41
N ALA A 207 -12.86 24.98 17.69
CA ALA A 207 -13.45 24.61 16.42
C ALA A 207 -12.36 24.23 15.42
N ALA A 208 -12.63 23.21 14.59
CA ALA A 208 -11.65 22.70 13.60
C ALA A 208 -11.15 23.80 12.63
N ALA A 209 -12.00 24.79 12.34
CA ALA A 209 -11.66 25.93 11.49
C ALA A 209 -10.59 26.87 12.11
N ASP A 210 -10.42 26.84 13.43
CA ASP A 210 -9.46 27.67 14.15
C ASP A 210 -8.19 26.91 14.54
N SER A 211 -8.04 25.67 14.07
CA SER A 211 -6.90 24.80 14.40
C SER A 211 -5.66 25.25 13.63
N GLU A 212 -4.61 25.64 14.35
CA GLU A 212 -3.32 26.05 13.79
C GLU A 212 -2.21 25.18 14.36
N PHE A 213 -1.37 24.66 13.47
CA PHE A 213 -0.20 23.87 13.81
C PHE A 213 1.06 24.43 13.14
N SER A 214 2.16 24.43 13.88
CA SER A 214 3.50 24.59 13.30
C SER A 214 4.05 23.21 13.04
N VAL A 215 4.53 22.99 11.82
CA VAL A 215 5.15 21.72 11.42
C VAL A 215 6.59 21.98 11.03
N SER A 216 7.51 21.18 11.56
CA SER A 216 8.89 21.08 11.10
C SER A 216 9.21 19.61 10.81
N TRP A 217 10.11 19.37 9.87
CA TRP A 217 10.45 18.02 9.42
C TRP A 217 11.79 17.58 9.99
N ILE A 218 11.81 16.42 10.63
CA ILE A 218 13.02 15.75 11.13
C ILE A 218 13.44 14.74 10.07
N HIS A 219 14.65 14.88 9.54
CA HIS A 219 15.21 13.92 8.58
C HIS A 219 15.53 12.60 9.29
N LEU A 220 14.97 11.51 8.80
CA LEU A 220 15.19 10.16 9.34
C LEU A 220 16.34 9.43 8.63
N GLY A 221 16.48 9.64 7.33
CA GLY A 221 17.53 9.03 6.54
C GLY A 221 17.24 8.99 5.05
N TYR A 222 18.22 8.53 4.30
CA TYR A 222 18.14 8.24 2.87
C TYR A 222 18.30 6.74 2.65
N ALA A 223 17.49 6.17 1.75
CA ALA A 223 17.66 4.80 1.30
C ALA A 223 17.04 4.57 -0.09
N THR A 224 17.47 3.51 -0.74
CA THR A 224 16.74 2.91 -1.86
C THR A 224 15.82 1.78 -1.36
N SER A 225 14.74 1.50 -2.07
CA SER A 225 13.85 0.37 -1.76
C SER A 225 14.59 -0.97 -1.76
N ALA A 226 15.52 -1.16 -2.70
CA ALA A 226 16.31 -2.38 -2.79
C ALA A 226 17.27 -2.59 -1.60
N GLU A 227 17.86 -1.52 -1.05
CA GLU A 227 18.71 -1.61 0.15
C GLU A 227 17.89 -2.05 1.37
N ILE A 228 16.73 -1.46 1.60
CA ILE A 228 15.87 -1.82 2.73
C ILE A 228 15.30 -3.23 2.56
N GLU A 229 14.86 -3.59 1.36
CA GLU A 229 14.40 -4.95 1.04
C GLU A 229 15.51 -5.99 1.28
N ALA A 230 16.75 -5.68 0.88
CA ALA A 230 17.89 -6.56 1.13
C ALA A 230 18.14 -6.76 2.64
N LEU A 231 18.03 -5.70 3.44
CA LEU A 231 18.11 -5.79 4.90
C LEU A 231 16.98 -6.63 5.49
N ALA A 232 15.74 -6.41 5.05
CA ALA A 232 14.59 -7.23 5.45
C ALA A 232 14.80 -8.72 5.16
N ASN A 233 15.43 -9.06 4.02
CA ASN A 233 15.73 -10.42 3.63
C ASN A 233 16.87 -11.08 4.46
N LEU A 234 17.76 -10.28 5.08
CA LEU A 234 18.80 -10.81 5.96
C LEU A 234 18.28 -11.20 7.34
N VAL A 235 17.15 -10.63 7.75
CA VAL A 235 16.58 -10.87 9.07
C VAL A 235 15.70 -12.12 9.00
N VAL A 236 16.13 -13.19 9.71
CA VAL A 236 15.30 -14.37 9.93
C VAL A 236 14.62 -14.22 11.28
N PRO A 237 13.30 -14.05 11.35
CA PRO A 237 12.60 -13.93 12.62
C PRO A 237 12.84 -15.16 13.50
N THR A 238 13.32 -14.95 14.69
CA THR A 238 13.48 -16.00 15.72
C THR A 238 12.78 -15.54 16.98
N ASP A 239 12.36 -16.47 17.83
CA ASP A 239 11.66 -16.18 19.09
C ASP A 239 12.47 -15.34 20.10
N SER A 240 13.71 -15.04 19.79
CA SER A 240 14.69 -14.29 20.60
C SER A 240 15.22 -13.04 19.92
N MET A 241 14.56 -12.50 18.91
CA MET A 241 15.04 -11.28 18.26
C MET A 241 14.77 -10.06 19.14
N ASP A 242 15.82 -9.59 19.82
CA ASP A 242 15.94 -8.21 20.26
C ASP A 242 16.30 -7.36 19.03
N VAL A 243 15.30 -6.83 18.34
CA VAL A 243 15.52 -5.81 17.32
C VAL A 243 15.23 -4.47 17.96
N GLN A 244 16.28 -3.74 18.29
CA GLN A 244 16.20 -2.32 18.64
C GLN A 244 16.10 -1.47 17.38
#